data_ce82b2568660256cb94dafb25e8a5e54
#
_entry.id   ce82b2568660256cb94dafb25e8a5e54
#
_cell.length_a   1.000
_cell.length_b   1.000
_cell.length_c   1.000
_cell.angle_alpha   90.00
_cell.angle_beta   90.00
_cell.angle_gamma   90.00
#
_symmetry.space_group_name_H-M   'P 1'
#
loop_
_entity.id
_entity.type
_entity.pdbx_description
1 polymer ?
#
loop_
_entity_poly.entity_id
_entity_poly.type
_entity_poly.pdbx_seq_one_letter_code
_entity_poly.pdbx_strand_id
1 'polypeptide(L)'
;MTTEKFYGSHLPFMEAAKGTAILLLQLAAEQADVSSPKIVSRIKKPESMEKKILADKLPVNMQSALQGESDAIGVRMITDSVSNVYKVYEELIKMQDMQLVQHNVCFSILHVKDYIKNPKDSGYRSLHVIAELHSEDPDFSTLKVEMQLRTSIMDCWASLEHLVMYKQVIDLTPEVLDILDTYRVESERELAVLK
;
A
#
# COMPACT_ATOMS: atom_id res chain seq x y z
N MET A 1 12.89 -19.07 3.94
CA MET A 1 12.09 -19.30 5.19
C MET A 1 10.62 -19.09 4.85
N THR A 2 9.65 -19.90 5.40
CA THR A 2 8.20 -19.65 5.12
C THR A 2 7.66 -18.48 5.96
N THR A 3 6.56 -17.89 5.51
CA THR A 3 5.89 -16.77 6.21
C THR A 3 5.45 -17.20 7.62
N GLU A 4 4.89 -18.40 7.76
CA GLU A 4 4.47 -18.98 9.05
C GLU A 4 5.64 -19.14 10.02
N LYS A 5 6.80 -19.57 9.51
CA LYS A 5 7.99 -19.75 10.34
C LYS A 5 8.61 -18.42 10.77
N PHE A 6 8.50 -17.39 9.94
CA PHE A 6 9.05 -16.06 10.22
C PHE A 6 8.18 -15.28 11.21
N TYR A 7 6.88 -15.10 10.89
CA TYR A 7 5.97 -14.29 11.70
C TYR A 7 5.35 -15.08 12.87
N GLY A 8 5.40 -16.42 12.83
CA GLY A 8 4.99 -17.29 13.94
C GLY A 8 3.57 -17.01 14.43
N SER A 9 3.42 -16.84 15.75
CA SER A 9 2.14 -16.58 16.43
C SER A 9 1.51 -15.23 16.04
N HIS A 10 2.25 -14.29 15.45
CA HIS A 10 1.75 -12.98 15.04
C HIS A 10 0.95 -13.04 13.70
N LEU A 11 1.18 -14.08 12.89
CA LEU A 11 0.58 -14.18 11.56
C LEU A 11 -0.95 -14.12 11.55
N PRO A 12 -1.69 -14.80 12.44
CA PRO A 12 -3.16 -14.70 12.50
C PRO A 12 -3.66 -13.27 12.75
N PHE A 13 -2.98 -12.51 13.62
CA PHE A 13 -3.32 -11.11 13.90
C PHE A 13 -2.98 -10.19 12.72
N MET A 14 -1.89 -10.46 12.02
CA MET A 14 -1.55 -9.74 10.79
C MET A 14 -2.59 -10.00 9.68
N GLU A 15 -3.08 -11.24 9.56
CA GLU A 15 -4.16 -11.58 8.62
C GLU A 15 -5.47 -10.89 8.99
N ALA A 16 -5.81 -10.81 10.28
CA ALA A 16 -6.96 -10.06 10.76
C ALA A 16 -6.84 -8.57 10.45
N ALA A 17 -5.71 -7.94 10.78
CA ALA A 17 -5.44 -6.54 10.45
C ALA A 17 -5.48 -6.26 8.94
N LYS A 18 -4.97 -7.19 8.12
CA LYS A 18 -5.09 -7.12 6.66
C LYS A 18 -6.56 -7.14 6.21
N GLY A 19 -7.36 -8.04 6.78
CA GLY A 19 -8.81 -8.11 6.52
C GLY A 19 -9.54 -6.82 6.89
N THR A 20 -9.22 -6.26 8.05
CA THR A 20 -9.76 -4.96 8.50
C THR A 20 -9.39 -3.83 7.53
N ALA A 21 -8.15 -3.77 7.07
CA ALA A 21 -7.72 -2.75 6.10
C ALA A 21 -8.43 -2.88 4.74
N ILE A 22 -8.71 -4.12 4.30
CA ILE A 22 -9.51 -4.36 3.09
C ILE A 22 -10.93 -3.82 3.30
N LEU A 23 -11.56 -4.12 4.44
CA LEU A 23 -12.90 -3.65 4.76
C LEU A 23 -12.97 -2.11 4.80
N LEU A 24 -12.00 -1.45 5.46
CA LEU A 24 -11.90 0.02 5.49
C LEU A 24 -11.86 0.62 4.10
N LEU A 25 -11.03 0.07 3.21
CA LEU A 25 -10.93 0.54 1.83
C LEU A 25 -12.21 0.30 1.04
N GLN A 26 -12.89 -0.83 1.24
CA GLN A 26 -14.17 -1.13 0.59
C GLN A 26 -15.25 -0.13 1.03
N LEU A 27 -15.36 0.11 2.33
CA LEU A 27 -16.31 1.09 2.88
C LEU A 27 -16.01 2.52 2.40
N ALA A 28 -14.73 2.91 2.38
CA ALA A 28 -14.32 4.21 1.88
C ALA A 28 -14.65 4.38 0.39
N ALA A 29 -14.46 3.34 -0.43
CA ALA A 29 -14.82 3.36 -1.85
C ALA A 29 -16.33 3.45 -2.05
N GLU A 30 -17.12 2.75 -1.25
CA GLU A 30 -18.58 2.83 -1.27
C GLU A 30 -19.08 4.24 -0.93
N GLN A 31 -18.56 4.84 0.14
CA GLN A 31 -18.90 6.21 0.54
C GLN A 31 -18.45 7.26 -0.49
N ALA A 32 -17.36 6.99 -1.20
CA ALA A 32 -16.84 7.84 -2.26
C ALA A 32 -17.57 7.67 -3.61
N ASP A 33 -18.55 6.77 -3.71
CA ASP A 33 -19.22 6.36 -4.96
C ASP A 33 -18.21 5.89 -6.04
N VAL A 34 -17.20 5.13 -5.61
CA VAL A 34 -16.19 4.55 -6.51
C VAL A 34 -16.59 3.13 -6.87
N SER A 35 -16.96 2.92 -8.13
CA SER A 35 -17.46 1.64 -8.63
C SER A 35 -16.32 0.63 -8.80
N SER A 36 -16.54 -0.60 -8.28
CA SER A 36 -15.73 -1.79 -8.56
C SER A 36 -14.20 -1.64 -8.47
N PRO A 37 -13.65 -1.03 -7.40
CA PRO A 37 -12.20 -0.94 -7.25
C PRO A 37 -11.60 -2.34 -7.10
N LYS A 38 -10.42 -2.57 -7.71
CA LYS A 38 -9.68 -3.81 -7.50
C LYS A 38 -8.84 -3.70 -6.23
N ILE A 39 -8.99 -4.65 -5.32
CA ILE A 39 -8.18 -4.71 -4.09
C ILE A 39 -7.25 -5.92 -4.15
N VAL A 40 -5.97 -5.69 -3.86
CA VAL A 40 -4.92 -6.71 -3.73
C VAL A 40 -4.22 -6.52 -2.39
N SER A 41 -3.96 -7.62 -1.69
CA SER A 41 -3.33 -7.56 -0.36
C SER A 41 -2.23 -8.59 -0.20
N ARG A 42 -1.31 -8.34 0.72
CA ARG A 42 -0.23 -9.27 1.04
C ARG A 42 0.29 -9.10 2.45
N ILE A 43 0.80 -10.18 3.02
CA ILE A 43 1.82 -10.13 4.06
C ILE A 43 3.18 -10.17 3.35
N LYS A 44 4.11 -9.30 3.75
CA LYS A 44 5.43 -9.19 3.13
C LYS A 44 6.24 -10.46 3.35
N LYS A 45 6.85 -10.98 2.28
CA LYS A 45 7.68 -12.19 2.35
C LYS A 45 8.88 -11.99 3.28
N PRO A 46 9.25 -13.01 4.07
CA PRO A 46 10.37 -12.95 5.02
C PRO A 46 11.66 -12.38 4.42
N GLU A 47 12.06 -12.89 3.27
CA GLU A 47 13.31 -12.48 2.61
C GLU A 47 13.30 -10.99 2.22
N SER A 48 12.13 -10.47 1.86
CA SER A 48 11.96 -9.04 1.53
C SER A 48 11.90 -8.18 2.79
N MET A 49 11.35 -8.71 3.89
CA MET A 49 11.31 -8.03 5.18
C MET A 49 12.72 -7.95 5.79
N GLU A 50 13.45 -9.04 5.84
CA GLU A 50 14.83 -9.07 6.35
C GLU A 50 15.74 -8.09 5.59
N LYS A 51 15.69 -8.10 4.25
CA LYS A 51 16.45 -7.15 3.43
C LYS A 51 16.13 -5.70 3.77
N LYS A 52 14.85 -5.39 4.00
CA LYS A 52 14.43 -4.04 4.33
C LYS A 52 14.89 -3.62 5.71
N ILE A 53 14.67 -4.45 6.73
CA ILE A 53 15.13 -4.21 8.11
C ILE A 53 16.65 -3.93 8.14
N LEU A 54 17.43 -4.72 7.38
CA LEU A 54 18.88 -4.53 7.28
C LEU A 54 19.26 -3.24 6.55
N ALA A 55 18.54 -2.88 5.48
CA ALA A 55 18.76 -1.63 4.75
C ALA A 55 18.49 -0.40 5.64
N ASP A 56 17.47 -0.48 6.51
CA ASP A 56 17.10 0.58 7.46
C ASP A 56 17.93 0.51 8.78
N LYS A 57 18.95 -0.38 8.81
CA LYS A 57 19.89 -0.55 9.94
C LYS A 57 19.21 -0.91 11.26
N LEU A 58 18.09 -1.63 11.19
CA LEU A 58 17.37 -2.12 12.34
C LEU A 58 17.80 -3.55 12.70
N PRO A 59 17.65 -4.00 13.96
CA PRO A 59 17.89 -5.39 14.33
C PRO A 59 16.83 -6.30 13.70
N VAL A 60 17.24 -7.47 13.20
CA VAL A 60 16.32 -8.44 12.57
C VAL A 60 15.53 -9.18 13.65
N ASN A 61 14.35 -8.64 13.98
CA ASN A 61 13.41 -9.20 14.96
C ASN A 61 11.96 -8.78 14.66
N MET A 62 10.99 -9.31 15.40
CA MET A 62 9.56 -9.00 15.21
C MET A 62 9.23 -7.52 15.52
N GLN A 63 9.88 -6.93 16.50
CA GLN A 63 9.68 -5.50 16.83
C GLN A 63 10.03 -4.62 15.62
N SER A 64 11.17 -4.89 14.96
CA SER A 64 11.55 -4.17 13.74
C SER A 64 10.59 -4.46 12.60
N ALA A 65 10.17 -5.72 12.42
CA ALA A 65 9.27 -6.11 11.34
C ALA A 65 7.88 -5.50 11.45
N LEU A 66 7.30 -5.42 12.66
CA LEU A 66 5.89 -5.04 12.87
C LEU A 66 5.73 -3.60 13.34
N GLN A 67 6.75 -3.02 13.99
CA GLN A 67 6.70 -1.64 14.52
C GLN A 67 7.76 -0.72 13.89
N GLY A 68 8.94 -1.23 13.56
CA GLY A 68 9.98 -0.48 12.85
C GLY A 68 9.58 -0.20 11.41
N GLU A 69 9.11 -1.23 10.71
CA GLU A 69 8.63 -1.14 9.33
C GLU A 69 7.12 -0.87 9.26
N SER A 70 6.69 -0.29 8.16
CA SER A 70 5.28 0.07 7.95
C SER A 70 4.56 -0.79 6.91
N ASP A 71 5.26 -1.68 6.21
CA ASP A 71 4.75 -2.43 5.05
C ASP A 71 4.81 -3.95 5.21
N ALA A 72 4.86 -4.43 6.48
CA ALA A 72 4.70 -5.84 6.80
C ALA A 72 3.33 -6.36 6.31
N ILE A 73 2.32 -5.53 6.46
CA ILE A 73 0.96 -5.74 5.96
C ILE A 73 0.71 -4.69 4.87
N GLY A 74 0.43 -5.12 3.67
CA GLY A 74 0.18 -4.23 2.53
C GLY A 74 -1.18 -4.51 1.90
N VAL A 75 -1.96 -3.45 1.67
CA VAL A 75 -3.21 -3.50 0.92
C VAL A 75 -3.17 -2.45 -0.18
N ARG A 76 -3.53 -2.82 -1.39
CA ARG A 76 -3.56 -1.92 -2.53
C ARG A 76 -4.96 -1.86 -3.10
N MET A 77 -5.46 -0.65 -3.29
CA MET A 77 -6.67 -0.39 -4.05
C MET A 77 -6.30 0.27 -5.38
N ILE A 78 -6.91 -0.22 -6.45
CA ILE A 78 -6.72 0.28 -7.81
C ILE A 78 -8.07 0.81 -8.28
N THR A 79 -8.10 2.08 -8.65
CA THR A 79 -9.27 2.79 -9.17
C THR A 79 -9.05 3.17 -10.64
N ASP A 80 -10.06 3.74 -11.26
CA ASP A 80 -10.03 4.18 -12.67
C ASP A 80 -9.44 5.59 -12.86
N SER A 81 -9.44 6.44 -11.81
CA SER A 81 -8.99 7.82 -11.93
C SER A 81 -8.30 8.35 -10.67
N VAL A 82 -7.46 9.37 -10.85
CA VAL A 82 -6.79 10.08 -9.75
C VAL A 82 -7.80 10.75 -8.83
N SER A 83 -8.90 11.28 -9.37
CA SER A 83 -9.99 11.86 -8.56
C SER A 83 -10.54 10.82 -7.58
N ASN A 84 -10.77 9.58 -8.03
CA ASN A 84 -11.28 8.51 -7.20
C ASN A 84 -10.27 8.07 -6.13
N VAL A 85 -8.96 8.10 -6.42
CA VAL A 85 -7.91 7.89 -5.40
C VAL A 85 -8.08 8.87 -4.24
N TYR A 86 -8.22 10.17 -4.54
CA TYR A 86 -8.35 11.19 -3.48
C TYR A 86 -9.69 11.15 -2.77
N LYS A 87 -10.81 10.87 -3.46
CA LYS A 87 -12.11 10.69 -2.81
C LYS A 87 -12.09 9.57 -1.78
N VAL A 88 -11.51 8.39 -2.14
CA VAL A 88 -11.36 7.29 -1.20
C VAL A 88 -10.50 7.69 0.00
N TYR A 89 -9.42 8.42 -0.23
CA TYR A 89 -8.56 8.91 0.86
C TYR A 89 -9.30 9.90 1.78
N GLU A 90 -10.10 10.80 1.24
CA GLU A 90 -10.93 11.74 2.03
C GLU A 90 -11.95 10.99 2.90
N GLU A 91 -12.57 9.94 2.38
CA GLU A 91 -13.46 9.10 3.18
C GLU A 91 -12.71 8.34 4.28
N LEU A 92 -11.50 7.83 4.04
CA LEU A 92 -10.67 7.24 5.09
C LEU A 92 -10.39 8.23 6.23
N ILE A 93 -10.11 9.51 5.92
CA ILE A 93 -9.91 10.55 6.94
C ILE A 93 -11.19 10.73 7.76
N LYS A 94 -12.36 10.87 7.10
CA LYS A 94 -13.65 11.02 7.79
C LYS A 94 -13.97 9.82 8.69
N MET A 95 -13.68 8.62 8.21
CA MET A 95 -13.90 7.38 8.97
C MET A 95 -13.03 7.30 10.22
N GLN A 96 -11.77 7.77 10.16
CA GLN A 96 -10.89 7.88 11.32
C GLN A 96 -11.50 8.80 12.39
N ASP A 97 -11.97 9.99 11.99
CA ASP A 97 -12.49 11.01 12.90
C ASP A 97 -13.82 10.58 13.57
N MET A 98 -14.63 9.79 12.86
CA MET A 98 -15.91 9.30 13.37
C MET A 98 -15.78 8.12 14.33
N GLN A 99 -14.57 7.60 14.58
CA GLN A 99 -14.34 6.35 15.33
C GLN A 99 -15.43 5.35 14.96
N LEU A 100 -15.27 4.58 13.90
CA LEU A 100 -16.32 3.70 13.33
C LEU A 100 -16.89 2.72 14.38
N VAL A 101 -17.71 3.28 15.28
CA VAL A 101 -18.36 2.60 16.40
C VAL A 101 -19.21 1.42 15.90
N GLN A 102 -19.73 1.51 14.67
CA GLN A 102 -20.61 0.48 14.10
C GLN A 102 -19.88 -0.84 13.80
N HIS A 103 -18.55 -0.82 13.62
CA HIS A 103 -17.77 -2.01 13.26
C HIS A 103 -16.71 -2.38 14.29
N ASN A 104 -16.66 -1.68 15.42
CA ASN A 104 -15.64 -1.86 16.47
C ASN A 104 -14.20 -1.78 15.93
N VAL A 105 -14.01 -1.03 14.83
CA VAL A 105 -12.72 -0.84 14.18
C VAL A 105 -12.14 0.49 14.62
N CYS A 106 -11.07 0.42 15.38
CA CYS A 106 -10.28 1.60 15.75
C CYS A 106 -9.02 1.64 14.89
N PHE A 107 -8.83 2.71 14.13
CA PHE A 107 -7.62 2.94 13.34
C PHE A 107 -7.20 4.41 13.38
N SER A 108 -5.94 4.67 13.14
CA SER A 108 -5.40 6.02 13.00
C SER A 108 -4.42 6.09 11.82
N ILE A 109 -4.54 7.16 11.04
CA ILE A 109 -3.58 7.45 9.97
C ILE A 109 -2.36 8.11 10.59
N LEU A 110 -1.20 7.43 10.52
CA LEU A 110 0.05 7.93 11.08
C LEU A 110 0.71 8.98 10.17
N HIS A 111 0.78 8.68 8.87
CA HIS A 111 1.29 9.61 7.87
C HIS A 111 0.90 9.18 6.45
N VAL A 112 1.02 10.13 5.52
CA VAL A 112 0.70 9.93 4.12
C VAL A 112 1.90 10.35 3.27
N LYS A 113 2.24 9.52 2.25
CA LYS A 113 3.23 9.85 1.23
C LYS A 113 2.52 10.00 -0.10
N ASP A 114 2.38 11.21 -0.56
CA ASP A 114 1.71 11.52 -1.82
C ASP A 114 2.72 11.53 -2.98
N TYR A 115 2.99 10.34 -3.52
CA TYR A 115 3.81 10.19 -4.71
C TYR A 115 3.02 10.47 -6.01
N ILE A 116 1.72 10.78 -5.93
CA ILE A 116 0.96 11.27 -7.08
C ILE A 116 1.38 12.70 -7.38
N LYS A 117 1.39 13.56 -6.37
CA LYS A 117 1.83 14.96 -6.48
C LYS A 117 3.36 15.09 -6.55
N ASN A 118 4.08 14.27 -5.80
CA ASN A 118 5.54 14.27 -5.70
C ASN A 118 6.10 12.91 -6.12
N PRO A 119 6.16 12.61 -7.44
CA PRO A 119 6.61 11.32 -7.92
C PRO A 119 8.08 11.06 -7.56
N LYS A 120 8.46 9.77 -7.49
CA LYS A 120 9.86 9.40 -7.38
C LYS A 120 10.60 9.70 -8.70
N ASP A 121 11.92 9.74 -8.64
CA ASP A 121 12.78 9.96 -9.82
C ASP A 121 12.53 8.91 -10.93
N SER A 122 12.13 7.71 -10.55
CA SER A 122 11.73 6.65 -11.48
C SER A 122 10.39 6.89 -12.20
N GLY A 123 9.65 7.94 -11.85
CA GLY A 123 8.28 8.18 -12.33
C GLY A 123 7.21 7.43 -11.55
N TYR A 124 7.57 6.68 -10.50
CA TYR A 124 6.61 5.97 -9.65
C TYR A 124 5.61 6.90 -8.98
N ARG A 125 4.32 6.57 -9.08
CA ARG A 125 3.21 7.30 -8.49
C ARG A 125 2.30 6.38 -7.68
N SER A 126 1.88 6.85 -6.53
CA SER A 126 0.91 6.18 -5.64
C SER A 126 0.61 7.10 -4.46
N LEU A 127 -0.57 7.04 -3.89
CA LEU A 127 -0.84 7.60 -2.57
C LEU A 127 -0.65 6.48 -1.54
N HIS A 128 0.32 6.63 -0.64
CA HIS A 128 0.58 5.69 0.45
C HIS A 128 0.01 6.25 1.75
N VAL A 129 -0.91 5.52 2.34
CA VAL A 129 -1.48 5.82 3.66
C VAL A 129 -0.97 4.77 4.63
N ILE A 130 -0.20 5.20 5.62
CA ILE A 130 0.26 4.34 6.70
C ILE A 130 -0.68 4.52 7.87
N ALA A 131 -1.38 3.46 8.23
CA ALA A 131 -2.32 3.42 9.34
C ALA A 131 -1.88 2.41 10.40
N GLU A 132 -2.26 2.69 11.64
CA GLU A 132 -2.29 1.72 12.73
C GLU A 132 -3.70 1.21 12.92
N LEU A 133 -3.82 -0.10 13.08
CA LEU A 133 -5.06 -0.81 13.40
C LEU A 133 -4.94 -1.42 14.78
N HIS A 134 -6.02 -1.36 15.57
CA HIS A 134 -6.09 -2.12 16.82
C HIS A 134 -5.87 -3.61 16.56
N SER A 135 -5.14 -4.26 17.46
CA SER A 135 -4.79 -5.67 17.36
C SER A 135 -5.03 -6.39 18.69
N GLU A 136 -5.48 -7.63 18.62
CA GLU A 136 -5.58 -8.54 19.78
C GLU A 136 -4.30 -9.35 19.99
N ASP A 137 -3.22 -9.03 19.27
CA ASP A 137 -1.90 -9.66 19.45
C ASP A 137 -1.37 -9.36 20.85
N PRO A 138 -1.00 -10.38 21.65
CA PRO A 138 -0.52 -10.19 23.02
C PRO A 138 0.74 -9.30 23.12
N ASP A 139 1.57 -9.32 22.08
CA ASP A 139 2.83 -8.59 22.04
C ASP A 139 2.70 -7.19 21.38
N PHE A 140 1.63 -6.99 20.58
CA PHE A 140 1.42 -5.76 19.82
C PHE A 140 -0.04 -5.32 19.87
N SER A 141 -0.35 -4.28 20.62
CA SER A 141 -1.71 -3.71 20.74
C SER A 141 -2.19 -3.05 19.43
N THR A 142 -1.26 -2.68 18.55
CA THR A 142 -1.54 -2.13 17.22
C THR A 142 -0.62 -2.77 16.19
N LEU A 143 -1.11 -2.87 14.94
CA LEU A 143 -0.34 -3.31 13.79
C LEU A 143 -0.39 -2.24 12.69
N LYS A 144 0.78 -1.96 12.10
CA LYS A 144 0.89 -1.02 10.99
C LYS A 144 0.48 -1.69 9.68
N VAL A 145 -0.28 -0.96 8.89
CA VAL A 145 -0.71 -1.37 7.55
C VAL A 145 -0.38 -0.26 6.55
N GLU A 146 0.27 -0.62 5.46
CA GLU A 146 0.45 0.27 4.32
C GLU A 146 -0.70 0.08 3.32
N MET A 147 -1.52 1.11 3.16
CA MET A 147 -2.55 1.17 2.13
C MET A 147 -2.02 1.96 0.94
N GLN A 148 -2.00 1.37 -0.25
CA GLN A 148 -1.55 2.00 -1.49
C GLN A 148 -2.76 2.25 -2.39
N LEU A 149 -3.06 3.52 -2.67
CA LEU A 149 -4.12 3.92 -3.58
C LEU A 149 -3.50 4.35 -4.91
N ARG A 150 -3.97 3.78 -6.02
CA ARG A 150 -3.42 3.96 -7.37
C ARG A 150 -4.52 3.97 -8.42
N THR A 151 -4.21 4.55 -9.58
CA THR A 151 -4.95 4.24 -10.81
C THR A 151 -4.40 2.97 -11.47
N SER A 152 -5.16 2.43 -12.43
CA SER A 152 -4.72 1.26 -13.21
C SER A 152 -3.40 1.52 -13.94
N ILE A 153 -3.18 2.74 -14.45
CA ILE A 153 -1.95 3.14 -15.13
C ILE A 153 -0.78 3.18 -14.15
N MET A 154 -0.97 3.76 -12.95
CA MET A 154 0.04 3.79 -11.90
C MET A 154 0.41 2.38 -11.42
N ASP A 155 -0.55 1.46 -11.34
CA ASP A 155 -0.28 0.08 -10.95
C ASP A 155 0.46 -0.70 -12.04
N CYS A 156 0.13 -0.45 -13.29
CA CYS A 156 0.85 -1.01 -14.43
C CYS A 156 2.32 -0.53 -14.44
N TRP A 157 2.55 0.79 -14.32
CA TRP A 157 3.90 1.35 -14.22
C TRP A 157 4.71 0.71 -13.08
N ALA A 158 4.15 0.66 -11.86
CA ALA A 158 4.83 0.09 -10.70
C ALA A 158 5.16 -1.39 -10.87
N SER A 159 4.34 -2.13 -11.62
CA SER A 159 4.58 -3.53 -11.92
C SER A 159 5.72 -3.70 -12.92
N LEU A 160 5.77 -2.86 -13.95
CA LEU A 160 6.85 -2.83 -14.94
C LEU A 160 8.17 -2.39 -14.30
N GLU A 161 8.18 -1.30 -13.53
CA GLU A 161 9.35 -0.82 -12.78
C GLU A 161 9.93 -1.94 -11.90
N HIS A 162 9.09 -2.67 -11.19
CA HIS A 162 9.51 -3.77 -10.35
C HIS A 162 10.15 -4.93 -11.14
N LEU A 163 9.64 -5.24 -12.32
CA LEU A 163 10.22 -6.29 -13.19
C LEU A 163 11.56 -5.86 -13.76
N VAL A 164 11.68 -4.62 -14.18
CA VAL A 164 12.88 -4.06 -14.81
C VAL A 164 13.98 -3.79 -13.78
N MET A 165 13.66 -3.03 -12.72
CA MET A 165 14.66 -2.51 -11.79
C MET A 165 15.04 -3.48 -10.68
N TYR A 166 14.10 -4.30 -10.19
CA TYR A 166 14.35 -5.19 -9.05
C TYR A 166 14.62 -6.64 -9.43
N LYS A 167 13.95 -7.16 -10.46
CA LYS A 167 14.12 -8.56 -10.85
C LYS A 167 15.13 -8.75 -11.97
N GLN A 168 15.49 -7.70 -12.69
CA GLN A 168 16.35 -7.78 -13.88
C GLN A 168 15.91 -8.89 -14.86
N VAL A 169 14.59 -9.13 -14.92
CA VAL A 169 14.01 -10.22 -15.74
C VAL A 169 13.81 -9.78 -17.19
N ILE A 170 13.80 -8.48 -17.44
CA ILE A 170 13.58 -7.88 -18.77
C ILE A 170 14.81 -7.05 -19.10
N ASP A 171 15.42 -7.35 -20.23
CA ASP A 171 16.47 -6.49 -20.80
C ASP A 171 15.87 -5.14 -21.21
N LEU A 172 16.57 -4.06 -20.87
CA LEU A 172 16.17 -2.71 -21.25
C LEU A 172 16.43 -2.48 -22.74
N THR A 173 15.63 -3.13 -23.61
CA THR A 173 15.67 -2.83 -25.04
C THR A 173 15.01 -1.49 -25.33
N PRO A 174 15.31 -0.83 -26.48
CA PRO A 174 14.66 0.42 -26.87
C PRO A 174 13.12 0.33 -26.83
N GLU A 175 12.55 -0.81 -27.23
CA GLU A 175 11.09 -1.05 -27.25
C GLU A 175 10.52 -1.06 -25.82
N VAL A 176 11.22 -1.69 -24.87
CA VAL A 176 10.83 -1.71 -23.45
C VAL A 176 10.89 -0.30 -22.86
N LEU A 177 11.93 0.48 -23.20
CA LEU A 177 12.05 1.86 -22.76
C LEU A 177 10.92 2.75 -23.31
N ASP A 178 10.54 2.57 -24.57
CA ASP A 178 9.44 3.30 -25.22
C ASP A 178 8.08 2.98 -24.55
N ILE A 179 7.83 1.71 -24.25
CA ILE A 179 6.66 1.28 -23.47
C ILE A 179 6.64 1.95 -22.10
N LEU A 180 7.76 1.94 -21.39
CA LEU A 180 7.88 2.56 -20.07
C LEU A 180 7.62 4.07 -20.13
N ASP A 181 8.15 4.77 -21.13
CA ASP A 181 7.94 6.20 -21.33
C ASP A 181 6.49 6.53 -21.68
N THR A 182 5.85 5.69 -22.47
CA THR A 182 4.41 5.81 -22.81
C THR A 182 3.55 5.77 -21.52
N TYR A 183 3.76 4.77 -20.65
CA TYR A 183 3.01 4.67 -19.39
C TYR A 183 3.31 5.84 -18.45
N ARG A 184 4.55 6.35 -18.42
CA ARG A 184 4.90 7.55 -17.66
C ARG A 184 4.11 8.75 -18.14
N VAL A 185 4.08 8.99 -19.44
CA VAL A 185 3.36 10.12 -20.07
C VAL A 185 1.85 10.02 -19.81
N GLU A 186 1.25 8.84 -19.94
CA GLU A 186 -0.18 8.66 -19.65
C GLU A 186 -0.50 8.92 -18.17
N SER A 187 0.36 8.50 -17.24
CA SER A 187 0.21 8.81 -15.82
C SER A 187 0.28 10.32 -15.54
N GLU A 188 1.08 11.07 -16.30
CA GLU A 188 1.14 12.54 -16.21
C GLU A 188 -0.12 13.20 -16.80
N ARG A 189 -0.67 12.67 -17.86
CA ARG A 189 -1.94 13.16 -18.46
C ARG A 189 -3.12 13.00 -17.53
N GLU A 190 -3.23 11.88 -16.81
CA GLU A 190 -4.28 11.70 -15.80
C GLU A 190 -4.28 12.83 -14.76
N LEU A 191 -3.09 13.33 -14.38
CA LEU A 191 -2.95 14.44 -13.44
C LEU A 191 -3.33 15.79 -14.04
N ALA A 192 -3.13 15.97 -15.34
CA ALA A 192 -3.45 17.24 -16.01
C ALA A 192 -4.96 17.50 -16.10
N VAL A 193 -5.77 16.45 -16.07
CA VAL A 193 -7.25 16.53 -16.10
C VAL A 193 -7.82 16.99 -14.75
N LEU A 194 -7.03 16.95 -13.67
CA LEU A 194 -7.45 17.36 -12.32
C LEU A 194 -7.17 18.85 -12.00
N LYS A 195 -6.61 19.60 -12.95
CA LYS A 195 -6.39 21.05 -12.83
C LYS A 195 -7.51 21.82 -13.49
#